data_c97c5ba0b23b125232a4429443d9d8c1
#
_entry.id   c97c5ba0b23b125232a4429443d9d8c1
#
_cell.length_a   1.000
_cell.length_b   1.000
_cell.length_c   1.000
_cell.angle_alpha   90.00
_cell.angle_beta   90.00
_cell.angle_gamma   90.00
#
_symmetry.space_group_name_H-M   'P 1'
#
loop_
_entity.id
_entity.type
_entity.pdbx_description
1 polymer ?
#
loop_
_entity_poly.entity_id
_entity_poly.type
_entity_poly.pdbx_seq_one_letter_code
_entity_poly.pdbx_strand_id
1 'polypeptide(L)'
;MSPVLAARPPSWSGFGFDGNWDVVWHYTVVHLRITSLALLLGAAVAFPLGLAGHRWRRSYPAILGVTSVLYTIPSLSLLVLLGLGFGLGLLNDTPLIVALAIYTLAILVRNLVEGLRAVPDSVKDAATGVGYTPLRSLLAIELPLAVPAIIAGLRVAAVSTISLVSIGGVLGRGGLGFLFFEGYRRNRTSEIIAGIAASILLAVVVDIALILTRRVLTPWTPARAAR
;
A
#
# COMPACT_ATOMS: atom_id res chain seq x y z
N MET A 1 -16.94 -3.58 -18.62
CA MET A 1 -16.28 -4.85 -18.28
C MET A 1 -14.99 -4.95 -19.08
N SER A 2 -13.83 -4.88 -18.43
CA SER A 2 -12.54 -4.95 -19.11
C SER A 2 -12.28 -6.37 -19.60
N PRO A 3 -11.80 -6.59 -20.84
CA PRO A 3 -11.55 -7.92 -21.41
C PRO A 3 -10.53 -8.76 -20.63
N VAL A 4 -9.76 -8.16 -19.73
CA VAL A 4 -8.79 -8.85 -18.82
C VAL A 4 -9.50 -9.72 -17.79
N LEU A 5 -10.78 -9.46 -17.47
CA LEU A 5 -11.55 -10.25 -16.48
C LEU A 5 -12.20 -11.51 -17.08
N ALA A 6 -12.26 -11.64 -18.42
CA ALA A 6 -12.85 -12.77 -19.11
C ALA A 6 -11.86 -13.87 -19.52
N ALA A 7 -10.56 -13.67 -19.31
CA ALA A 7 -9.59 -14.71 -19.56
C ALA A 7 -9.80 -15.83 -18.51
N ARG A 8 -10.27 -17.00 -18.98
CA ARG A 8 -10.26 -18.22 -18.16
C ARG A 8 -8.88 -18.39 -17.55
N PRO A 9 -8.79 -18.63 -16.22
CA PRO A 9 -7.49 -18.93 -15.64
C PRO A 9 -6.85 -20.10 -16.43
N PRO A 10 -5.54 -20.00 -16.71
CA PRO A 10 -4.82 -21.03 -17.44
C PRO A 10 -5.10 -22.41 -16.83
N SER A 11 -5.24 -23.44 -17.66
CA SER A 11 -5.55 -24.80 -17.19
C SER A 11 -4.42 -25.30 -16.28
N TRP A 12 -4.79 -25.75 -15.08
CA TRP A 12 -3.86 -26.25 -14.06
C TRP A 12 -3.30 -27.65 -14.36
N SER A 13 -3.67 -28.26 -15.48
CA SER A 13 -3.15 -29.56 -15.90
C SER A 13 -1.67 -29.42 -16.28
N GLY A 14 -0.77 -29.66 -15.35
CA GLY A 14 0.66 -29.62 -15.56
C GLY A 14 1.44 -28.62 -14.72
N PHE A 15 0.86 -28.09 -13.64
CA PHE A 15 1.62 -27.29 -12.68
C PHE A 15 2.53 -28.21 -11.83
N GLY A 16 3.55 -28.79 -12.47
CA GLY A 16 4.80 -29.11 -11.83
C GLY A 16 5.67 -27.86 -11.85
N PHE A 17 6.75 -27.80 -11.13
CA PHE A 17 7.78 -26.77 -11.23
C PHE A 17 8.32 -26.61 -12.68
N ASP A 18 7.86 -27.45 -13.58
CA ASP A 18 8.25 -27.60 -14.98
C ASP A 18 7.59 -26.60 -15.92
N GLY A 19 7.21 -25.42 -15.45
CA GLY A 19 7.14 -24.34 -16.41
C GLY A 19 5.81 -23.69 -16.71
N ASN A 20 4.83 -23.64 -15.80
CA ASN A 20 3.68 -22.76 -16.07
C ASN A 20 3.90 -21.34 -15.48
N TRP A 21 5.01 -20.71 -15.92
CA TRP A 21 5.37 -19.34 -15.55
C TRP A 21 4.30 -18.32 -15.94
N ASP A 22 3.49 -18.60 -16.96
CA ASP A 22 2.38 -17.76 -17.39
C ASP A 22 1.33 -17.61 -16.29
N VAL A 23 1.10 -18.65 -15.51
CA VAL A 23 0.18 -18.61 -14.36
C VAL A 23 0.73 -17.72 -13.26
N VAL A 24 2.00 -17.91 -12.89
CA VAL A 24 2.66 -17.07 -11.87
C VAL A 24 2.68 -15.61 -12.32
N TRP A 25 3.00 -15.35 -13.59
CA TRP A 25 2.99 -14.00 -14.16
C TRP A 25 1.59 -13.38 -14.11
N HIS A 26 0.56 -14.11 -14.53
CA HIS A 26 -0.82 -13.63 -14.47
C HIS A 26 -1.20 -13.18 -13.06
N TYR A 27 -0.97 -14.06 -12.06
CA TYR A 27 -1.29 -13.71 -10.66
C TYR A 27 -0.39 -12.63 -10.07
N THR A 28 0.85 -12.50 -10.55
CA THR A 28 1.73 -11.38 -10.18
C THR A 28 1.16 -10.04 -10.67
N VAL A 29 0.70 -9.98 -11.92
CA VAL A 29 0.07 -8.78 -12.49
C VAL A 29 -1.23 -8.42 -11.74
N VAL A 30 -2.07 -9.41 -11.44
CA VAL A 30 -3.30 -9.20 -10.64
C VAL A 30 -2.94 -8.68 -9.24
N HIS A 31 -1.94 -9.28 -8.59
CA HIS A 31 -1.46 -8.87 -7.27
C HIS A 31 -0.96 -7.43 -7.27
N LEU A 32 -0.12 -7.07 -8.24
CA LEU A 32 0.41 -5.72 -8.40
C LEU A 32 -0.70 -4.70 -8.68
N ARG A 33 -1.68 -5.06 -9.51
CA ARG A 33 -2.84 -4.20 -9.79
C ARG A 33 -3.65 -3.91 -8.52
N ILE A 34 -4.01 -4.94 -7.74
CA ILE A 34 -4.76 -4.77 -6.49
C ILE A 34 -3.96 -3.90 -5.51
N THR A 35 -2.67 -4.21 -5.33
CA THR A 35 -1.76 -3.43 -4.48
C THR A 35 -1.71 -1.96 -4.90
N SER A 36 -1.48 -1.70 -6.18
CA SER A 36 -1.35 -0.33 -6.70
C SER A 36 -2.65 0.46 -6.53
N LEU A 37 -3.80 -0.14 -6.83
CA LEU A 37 -5.10 0.51 -6.64
C LEU A 37 -5.37 0.81 -5.16
N ALA A 38 -5.08 -0.11 -4.26
CA ALA A 38 -5.24 0.10 -2.82
C ALA A 38 -4.31 1.22 -2.30
N LEU A 39 -3.05 1.23 -2.73
CA LEU A 39 -2.09 2.28 -2.37
C LEU A 39 -2.51 3.64 -2.90
N LEU A 40 -2.94 3.74 -4.15
CA LEU A 40 -3.39 4.99 -4.76
C LEU A 40 -4.64 5.54 -4.08
N LEU A 41 -5.66 4.70 -3.84
CA LEU A 41 -6.88 5.11 -3.16
C LEU A 41 -6.59 5.51 -1.71
N GLY A 42 -5.82 4.70 -0.98
CA GLY A 42 -5.43 5.02 0.39
C GLY A 42 -4.63 6.31 0.48
N ALA A 43 -3.67 6.52 -0.42
CA ALA A 43 -2.88 7.76 -0.49
C ALA A 43 -3.75 8.97 -0.87
N ALA A 44 -4.67 8.84 -1.83
CA ALA A 44 -5.56 9.92 -2.24
C ALA A 44 -6.40 10.48 -1.09
N VAL A 45 -6.77 9.63 -0.13
CA VAL A 45 -7.49 10.03 1.10
C VAL A 45 -6.53 10.42 2.22
N ALA A 46 -5.38 9.74 2.34
CA ALA A 46 -4.40 10.01 3.40
C ALA A 46 -3.78 11.40 3.27
N PHE A 47 -3.49 11.84 2.04
CA PHE A 47 -2.87 13.14 1.80
C PHE A 47 -3.70 14.31 2.33
N PRO A 48 -4.97 14.52 1.92
CA PRO A 48 -5.79 15.61 2.45
C PRO A 48 -6.02 15.50 3.96
N LEU A 49 -6.25 14.28 4.49
CA LEU A 49 -6.43 14.09 5.94
C LEU A 49 -5.15 14.38 6.73
N GLY A 50 -4.00 13.97 6.22
CA GLY A 50 -2.72 14.26 6.85
C GLY A 50 -2.36 15.74 6.81
N LEU A 51 -2.60 16.42 5.70
CA LEU A 51 -2.45 17.88 5.61
C LEU A 51 -3.40 18.61 6.58
N ALA A 52 -4.66 18.17 6.68
CA ALA A 52 -5.61 18.69 7.65
C ALA A 52 -5.14 18.47 9.09
N GLY A 53 -4.63 17.27 9.41
CA GLY A 53 -4.08 16.95 10.73
C GLY A 53 -2.80 17.73 11.07
N HIS A 54 -1.99 18.09 10.05
CA HIS A 54 -0.84 18.95 10.22
C HIS A 54 -1.26 20.41 10.43
N ARG A 55 -2.16 20.93 9.60
CA ARG A 55 -2.63 22.34 9.63
C ARG A 55 -3.46 22.65 10.87
N TRP A 56 -4.35 21.75 11.28
CA TRP A 56 -5.22 21.89 12.43
C TRP A 56 -4.81 20.90 13.52
N ARG A 57 -3.91 21.30 14.39
CA ARG A 57 -3.36 20.43 15.45
C ARG A 57 -4.45 19.74 16.30
N ARG A 58 -5.61 20.39 16.44
CA ARG A 58 -6.76 19.84 17.21
C ARG A 58 -7.47 18.68 16.50
N SER A 59 -7.44 18.61 15.17
CA SER A 59 -8.07 17.53 14.40
C SER A 59 -7.23 16.25 14.35
N TYR A 60 -5.91 16.35 14.54
CA TYR A 60 -5.01 15.22 14.41
C TYR A 60 -5.33 14.05 15.36
N PRO A 61 -5.59 14.25 16.68
CA PRO A 61 -5.95 13.13 17.56
C PRO A 61 -7.22 12.40 17.12
N ALA A 62 -8.22 13.14 16.61
CA ALA A 62 -9.45 12.55 16.10
C ALA A 62 -9.20 11.75 14.81
N ILE A 63 -8.46 12.32 13.85
CA ILE A 63 -8.08 11.63 12.60
C ILE A 63 -7.30 10.36 12.93
N LEU A 64 -6.29 10.47 13.80
CA LEU A 64 -5.47 9.32 14.19
C LEU A 64 -6.30 8.27 14.95
N GLY A 65 -7.21 8.69 15.84
CA GLY A 65 -8.10 7.78 16.55
C GLY A 65 -8.98 6.98 15.61
N VAL A 66 -9.65 7.64 14.67
CA VAL A 66 -10.51 6.96 13.68
C VAL A 66 -9.70 5.99 12.79
N THR A 67 -8.58 6.45 12.23
CA THR A 67 -7.75 5.60 11.38
C THR A 67 -7.13 4.43 12.13
N SER A 68 -6.77 4.63 13.41
CA SER A 68 -6.26 3.54 14.27
C SER A 68 -7.33 2.49 14.56
N VAL A 69 -8.56 2.91 14.88
CA VAL A 69 -9.68 1.98 15.08
C VAL A 69 -9.95 1.18 13.82
N LEU A 70 -9.98 1.82 12.65
CA LEU A 70 -10.16 1.11 11.38
C LEU A 70 -9.04 0.09 11.12
N TYR A 71 -7.80 0.42 11.50
CA TYR A 71 -6.65 -0.46 11.34
C TYR A 71 -6.67 -1.67 12.29
N THR A 72 -7.38 -1.59 13.42
CA THR A 72 -7.51 -2.73 14.37
C THR A 72 -8.49 -3.79 13.91
N ILE A 73 -9.37 -3.49 12.96
CA ILE A 73 -10.32 -4.48 12.42
C ILE A 73 -9.52 -5.56 11.68
N PRO A 74 -9.69 -6.86 11.98
CA PRO A 74 -9.00 -7.92 11.24
C PRO A 74 -9.29 -7.84 9.73
N SER A 75 -8.24 -7.98 8.91
CA SER A 75 -8.36 -7.77 7.45
C SER A 75 -9.40 -8.66 6.78
N LEU A 76 -9.47 -9.92 7.16
CA LEU A 76 -10.49 -10.84 6.63
C LEU A 76 -11.90 -10.41 7.06
N SER A 77 -12.07 -9.96 8.31
CA SER A 77 -13.36 -9.47 8.81
C SER A 77 -13.80 -8.21 8.08
N LEU A 78 -12.87 -7.27 7.84
CA LEU A 78 -13.16 -6.05 7.08
C LEU A 78 -13.52 -6.38 5.63
N LEU A 79 -12.82 -7.32 5.00
CA LEU A 79 -13.11 -7.78 3.65
C LEU A 79 -14.53 -8.36 3.53
N VAL A 80 -14.91 -9.24 4.47
CA VAL A 80 -16.25 -9.85 4.51
C VAL A 80 -17.33 -8.80 4.80
N LEU A 81 -17.06 -7.89 5.74
CA LEU A 81 -17.98 -6.78 6.06
C LEU A 81 -18.25 -5.91 4.85
N LEU A 82 -17.21 -5.53 4.11
CA LEU A 82 -17.36 -4.72 2.89
C LEU A 82 -18.07 -5.49 1.77
N GLY A 83 -17.74 -6.77 1.59
CA GLY A 83 -18.32 -7.60 0.55
C GLY A 83 -19.80 -7.91 0.78
N LEU A 84 -20.18 -8.33 1.97
CA LEU A 84 -21.56 -8.73 2.33
C LEU A 84 -22.32 -7.57 2.99
N GLY A 85 -21.73 -6.92 3.99
CA GLY A 85 -22.42 -5.90 4.78
C GLY A 85 -22.73 -4.63 3.98
N PHE A 86 -21.78 -4.21 3.14
CA PHE A 86 -21.94 -3.03 2.27
C PHE A 86 -22.29 -3.38 0.82
N GLY A 87 -22.54 -4.63 0.50
CA GLY A 87 -23.03 -5.06 -0.81
C GLY A 87 -22.02 -4.91 -1.96
N LEU A 88 -20.71 -4.79 -1.68
CA LEU A 88 -19.70 -4.68 -2.74
C LEU A 88 -19.45 -6.00 -3.50
N GLY A 89 -19.99 -7.12 -2.98
CA GLY A 89 -19.92 -8.44 -3.59
C GLY A 89 -18.56 -9.12 -3.34
N LEU A 90 -18.55 -10.25 -2.67
CA LEU A 90 -17.32 -11.01 -2.37
C LEU A 90 -16.61 -11.56 -3.61
N LEU A 91 -17.32 -11.70 -4.72
CA LEU A 91 -16.77 -12.20 -5.98
C LEU A 91 -16.06 -11.13 -6.83
N ASN A 92 -15.92 -9.92 -6.30
CA ASN A 92 -15.21 -8.80 -6.93
C ASN A 92 -13.90 -8.51 -6.19
N ASP A 93 -12.96 -7.85 -6.86
CA ASP A 93 -11.73 -7.37 -6.21
C ASP A 93 -11.99 -6.10 -5.38
N THR A 94 -13.14 -5.43 -5.58
CA THR A 94 -13.48 -4.14 -4.95
C THR A 94 -13.41 -4.15 -3.43
N PRO A 95 -14.04 -5.10 -2.69
CA PRO A 95 -13.94 -5.09 -1.23
C PRO A 95 -12.52 -5.30 -0.72
N LEU A 96 -11.71 -6.10 -1.43
CA LEU A 96 -10.29 -6.28 -1.10
C LEU A 96 -9.50 -4.97 -1.30
N ILE A 97 -9.68 -4.30 -2.44
CA ILE A 97 -9.02 -3.03 -2.73
C ILE A 97 -9.40 -1.96 -1.70
N VAL A 98 -10.70 -1.85 -1.36
CA VAL A 98 -11.19 -0.86 -0.38
C VAL A 98 -10.67 -1.18 1.02
N ALA A 99 -10.70 -2.44 1.46
CA ALA A 99 -10.15 -2.84 2.75
C ALA A 99 -8.67 -2.48 2.87
N LEU A 100 -7.89 -2.79 1.85
CA LEU A 100 -6.46 -2.49 1.81
C LEU A 100 -6.18 -0.99 1.69
N ALA A 101 -7.03 -0.22 1.01
CA ALA A 101 -6.93 1.23 0.97
C ALA A 101 -7.14 1.86 2.36
N ILE A 102 -8.06 1.32 3.18
CA ILE A 102 -8.26 1.74 4.57
C ILE A 102 -7.00 1.51 5.41
N TYR A 103 -6.35 0.35 5.27
CA TYR A 103 -5.07 0.10 5.98
C TYR A 103 -3.95 1.00 5.49
N THR A 104 -3.84 1.19 4.18
CA THR A 104 -2.88 2.13 3.58
C THR A 104 -3.09 3.56 4.11
N LEU A 105 -4.35 4.00 4.17
CA LEU A 105 -4.74 5.30 4.73
C LEU A 105 -4.22 5.47 6.15
N ALA A 106 -4.46 4.50 7.03
CA ALA A 106 -4.05 4.58 8.44
C ALA A 106 -2.53 4.71 8.60
N ILE A 107 -1.77 3.95 7.82
CA ILE A 107 -0.30 4.02 7.81
C ILE A 107 0.17 5.38 7.29
N LEU A 108 -0.36 5.83 6.15
CA LEU A 108 0.14 7.02 5.46
C LEU A 108 -0.23 8.32 6.18
N VAL A 109 -1.43 8.45 6.76
CA VAL A 109 -1.82 9.65 7.54
C VAL A 109 -0.83 9.91 8.65
N ARG A 110 -0.47 8.88 9.42
CA ARG A 110 0.48 9.00 10.52
C ARG A 110 1.84 9.46 10.02
N ASN A 111 2.41 8.74 9.02
CA ASN A 111 3.74 9.06 8.49
C ASN A 111 3.79 10.44 7.84
N LEU A 112 2.74 10.88 7.16
CA LEU A 112 2.65 12.22 6.56
C LEU A 112 2.67 13.31 7.63
N VAL A 113 1.85 13.19 8.67
CA VAL A 113 1.81 14.20 9.74
C VAL A 113 3.12 14.22 10.53
N GLU A 114 3.66 13.06 10.88
CA GLU A 114 4.95 12.95 11.59
C GLU A 114 6.10 13.51 10.74
N GLY A 115 6.13 13.22 9.43
CA GLY A 115 7.12 13.77 8.51
C GLY A 115 7.06 15.29 8.39
N LEU A 116 5.87 15.87 8.30
CA LEU A 116 5.69 17.33 8.26
C LEU A 116 6.04 18.00 9.60
N ARG A 117 5.76 17.35 10.72
CA ARG A 117 6.11 17.85 12.06
C ARG A 117 7.61 17.74 12.37
N ALA A 118 8.32 16.85 11.71
CA ALA A 118 9.75 16.71 11.86
C ALA A 118 10.54 17.89 11.23
N VAL A 119 9.90 18.72 10.40
CA VAL A 119 10.51 19.93 9.85
C VAL A 119 10.72 20.95 10.98
N PRO A 120 11.98 21.40 11.24
CA PRO A 120 12.27 22.31 12.34
C PRO A 120 11.48 23.63 12.25
N ASP A 121 11.02 24.13 13.37
CA ASP A 121 10.27 25.39 13.43
C ASP A 121 11.13 26.58 12.96
N SER A 122 12.45 26.55 13.22
CA SER A 122 13.40 27.56 12.69
C SER A 122 13.37 27.70 11.17
N VAL A 123 13.13 26.59 10.45
CA VAL A 123 13.01 26.61 8.99
C VAL A 123 11.70 27.27 8.55
N LYS A 124 10.60 27.02 9.29
CA LYS A 124 9.29 27.64 9.05
C LYS A 124 9.30 29.13 9.36
N ASP A 125 9.97 29.51 10.45
CA ASP A 125 10.15 30.91 10.84
C ASP A 125 10.98 31.67 9.83
N ALA A 126 12.08 31.09 9.35
CA ALA A 126 12.89 31.67 8.28
C ALA A 126 12.08 31.86 6.99
N ALA A 127 11.27 30.89 6.60
CA ALA A 127 10.38 31.01 5.45
C ALA A 127 9.39 32.18 5.61
N THR A 128 8.81 32.33 6.79
CA THR A 128 7.90 33.43 7.11
C THR A 128 8.65 34.77 7.06
N GLY A 129 9.88 34.83 7.58
CA GLY A 129 10.70 36.01 7.58
C GLY A 129 11.06 36.55 6.18
N VAL A 130 11.19 35.66 5.18
CA VAL A 130 11.38 36.01 3.76
C VAL A 130 10.08 36.18 2.97
N GLY A 131 8.92 36.19 3.65
CA GLY A 131 7.63 36.53 3.06
C GLY A 131 6.87 35.35 2.44
N TYR A 132 7.18 34.10 2.79
CA TYR A 132 6.37 32.95 2.36
C TYR A 132 5.01 32.95 3.07
N THR A 133 3.94 32.80 2.30
CA THR A 133 2.62 32.50 2.87
C THR A 133 2.60 31.08 3.45
N PRO A 134 1.72 30.74 4.40
CA PRO A 134 1.65 29.41 5.00
C PRO A 134 1.49 28.28 3.97
N LEU A 135 0.70 28.48 2.92
CA LEU A 135 0.52 27.52 1.84
C LEU A 135 1.80 27.35 1.00
N ARG A 136 2.47 28.46 0.71
CA ARG A 136 3.74 28.44 -0.04
C ARG A 136 4.85 27.77 0.77
N SER A 137 4.92 28.05 2.08
CA SER A 137 5.86 27.37 2.99
C SER A 137 5.60 25.86 3.00
N LEU A 138 4.34 25.45 3.15
CA LEU A 138 3.96 24.04 3.14
C LEU A 138 4.38 23.33 1.85
N LEU A 139 4.06 23.91 0.68
CA LEU A 139 4.30 23.25 -0.61
C LEU A 139 5.76 23.31 -1.05
N ALA A 140 6.46 24.43 -0.80
CA ALA A 140 7.80 24.67 -1.33
C ALA A 140 8.93 24.27 -0.36
N ILE A 141 8.62 24.11 0.94
CA ILE A 141 9.64 23.85 1.96
C ILE A 141 9.28 22.61 2.79
N GLU A 142 8.12 22.62 3.46
CA GLU A 142 7.78 21.55 4.43
C GLU A 142 7.56 20.21 3.73
N LEU A 143 6.77 20.17 2.64
CA LEU A 143 6.51 18.94 1.87
C LEU A 143 7.79 18.34 1.28
N PRO A 144 8.66 19.10 0.55
CA PRO A 144 9.92 18.57 0.08
C PRO A 144 10.81 18.01 1.18
N LEU A 145 10.91 18.69 2.33
CA LEU A 145 11.68 18.21 3.46
C LEU A 145 11.06 16.97 4.13
N ALA A 146 9.73 16.80 4.07
CA ALA A 146 9.01 15.63 4.59
C ALA A 146 9.04 14.42 3.64
N VAL A 147 9.40 14.59 2.35
CA VAL A 147 9.41 13.50 1.34
C VAL A 147 10.14 12.24 1.82
N PRO A 148 11.33 12.30 2.47
CA PRO A 148 12.00 11.09 2.95
C PRO A 148 11.15 10.27 3.92
N ALA A 149 10.43 10.94 4.84
CA ALA A 149 9.55 10.29 5.81
C ALA A 149 8.27 9.76 5.15
N ILE A 150 7.70 10.52 4.21
CA ILE A 150 6.51 10.11 3.44
C ILE A 150 6.81 8.85 2.64
N ILE A 151 7.95 8.79 1.94
CA ILE A 151 8.34 7.60 1.18
C ILE A 151 8.64 6.42 2.13
N ALA A 152 9.24 6.66 3.30
CA ALA A 152 9.42 5.60 4.29
C ALA A 152 8.07 5.01 4.73
N GLY A 153 7.07 5.85 4.98
CA GLY A 153 5.70 5.41 5.25
C GLY A 153 5.06 4.67 4.08
N LEU A 154 5.26 5.14 2.85
CA LEU A 154 4.76 4.49 1.65
C LEU A 154 5.37 3.09 1.45
N ARG A 155 6.66 2.91 1.76
CA ARG A 155 7.33 1.60 1.72
C ARG A 155 6.69 0.61 2.71
N VAL A 156 6.46 1.05 3.95
CA VAL A 156 5.78 0.22 4.96
C VAL A 156 4.37 -0.14 4.48
N ALA A 157 3.61 0.84 3.98
CA ALA A 157 2.28 0.61 3.45
C ALA A 157 2.30 -0.36 2.26
N ALA A 158 3.24 -0.22 1.31
CA ALA A 158 3.33 -1.06 0.12
C ALA A 158 3.64 -2.52 0.47
N VAL A 159 4.67 -2.76 1.31
CA VAL A 159 5.04 -4.12 1.72
C VAL A 159 3.92 -4.77 2.54
N SER A 160 3.28 -4.02 3.45
CA SER A 160 2.12 -4.50 4.21
C SER A 160 0.94 -4.84 3.29
N THR A 161 0.65 -3.98 2.31
CA THR A 161 -0.44 -4.20 1.36
C THR A 161 -0.17 -5.43 0.50
N ILE A 162 1.05 -5.63 -0.02
CA ILE A 162 1.44 -6.84 -0.76
C ILE A 162 1.19 -8.09 0.10
N SER A 163 1.59 -8.09 1.35
CA SER A 163 1.34 -9.23 2.25
C SER A 163 -0.15 -9.47 2.46
N LEU A 164 -0.93 -8.42 2.67
CA LEU A 164 -2.37 -8.50 2.95
C LEU A 164 -3.21 -8.87 1.71
N VAL A 165 -2.78 -8.50 0.49
CA VAL A 165 -3.43 -8.96 -0.77
C VAL A 165 -3.52 -10.48 -0.80
N SER A 166 -2.51 -11.19 -0.28
CA SER A 166 -2.50 -12.66 -0.26
C SER A 166 -3.66 -13.26 0.51
N ILE A 167 -4.22 -12.54 1.51
CA ILE A 167 -5.39 -13.00 2.28
C ILE A 167 -6.64 -13.14 1.40
N GLY A 168 -6.74 -12.33 0.35
CA GLY A 168 -7.81 -12.46 -0.65
C GLY A 168 -7.83 -13.83 -1.36
N GLY A 169 -6.70 -14.56 -1.33
CA GLY A 169 -6.60 -15.92 -1.84
C GLY A 169 -7.56 -16.91 -1.17
N VAL A 170 -7.92 -16.68 0.11
CA VAL A 170 -8.94 -17.47 0.84
C VAL A 170 -10.30 -17.46 0.11
N LEU A 171 -10.63 -16.33 -0.52
CA LEU A 171 -11.87 -16.14 -1.27
C LEU A 171 -11.68 -16.35 -2.79
N GLY A 172 -10.59 -16.99 -3.20
CA GLY A 172 -10.26 -17.18 -4.60
C GLY A 172 -9.82 -15.91 -5.33
N ARG A 173 -9.41 -14.87 -4.59
CA ARG A 173 -8.95 -13.56 -5.05
C ARG A 173 -7.55 -13.29 -4.50
N GLY A 174 -6.99 -12.12 -4.72
CA GLY A 174 -5.73 -11.75 -4.08
C GLY A 174 -4.46 -12.19 -4.82
N GLY A 175 -4.53 -12.30 -6.14
CA GLY A 175 -3.33 -12.51 -6.97
C GLY A 175 -2.53 -13.74 -6.53
N LEU A 176 -1.25 -13.56 -6.21
CA LEU A 176 -0.35 -14.64 -5.79
C LEU A 176 -0.83 -15.43 -4.57
N GLY A 177 -1.65 -14.83 -3.69
CA GLY A 177 -2.28 -15.54 -2.56
C GLY A 177 -3.17 -16.71 -3.00
N PHE A 178 -3.77 -16.63 -4.19
CA PHE A 178 -4.54 -17.73 -4.74
C PHE A 178 -3.69 -19.01 -4.91
N LEU A 179 -2.42 -18.87 -5.29
CA LEU A 179 -1.50 -20.00 -5.46
C LEU A 179 -1.26 -20.74 -4.13
N PHE A 180 -1.20 -20.03 -2.99
CA PHE A 180 -1.01 -20.67 -1.69
C PHE A 180 -2.21 -21.52 -1.31
N PHE A 181 -3.41 -20.95 -1.41
CA PHE A 181 -4.64 -21.62 -0.99
C PHE A 181 -5.02 -22.73 -1.93
N GLU A 182 -4.88 -22.56 -3.23
CA GLU A 182 -5.17 -23.59 -4.21
C GLU A 182 -4.14 -24.73 -4.15
N GLY A 183 -2.86 -24.41 -4.02
CA GLY A 183 -1.82 -25.40 -3.80
C GLY A 183 -2.04 -26.22 -2.52
N TYR A 184 -2.48 -25.58 -1.43
CA TYR A 184 -2.84 -26.26 -0.20
C TYR A 184 -4.04 -27.19 -0.39
N ARG A 185 -5.12 -26.71 -1.01
CA ARG A 185 -6.33 -27.50 -1.28
C ARG A 185 -6.07 -28.72 -2.17
N ARG A 186 -5.13 -28.61 -3.10
CA ARG A 186 -4.76 -29.67 -4.04
C ARG A 186 -3.58 -30.52 -3.59
N ASN A 187 -3.04 -30.24 -2.41
CA ASN A 187 -1.84 -30.89 -1.87
C ASN A 187 -0.61 -30.78 -2.82
N ARG A 188 -0.43 -29.60 -3.42
CA ARG A 188 0.65 -29.29 -4.37
C ARG A 188 1.65 -28.28 -3.78
N THR A 189 2.69 -28.80 -3.15
CA THR A 189 3.72 -28.00 -2.49
C THR A 189 4.44 -27.04 -3.45
N SER A 190 4.62 -27.42 -4.70
CA SER A 190 5.27 -26.58 -5.73
C SER A 190 4.50 -25.27 -5.99
N GLU A 191 3.17 -25.31 -6.02
CA GLU A 191 2.32 -24.11 -6.21
C GLU A 191 2.44 -23.17 -5.01
N ILE A 192 2.47 -23.73 -3.80
CA ILE A 192 2.65 -22.96 -2.56
C ILE A 192 4.01 -22.24 -2.58
N ILE A 193 5.10 -22.98 -2.85
CA ILE A 193 6.45 -22.42 -2.88
C ILE A 193 6.56 -21.34 -3.96
N ALA A 194 6.03 -21.58 -5.17
CA ALA A 194 6.07 -20.62 -6.26
C ALA A 194 5.32 -19.32 -5.89
N GLY A 195 4.14 -19.43 -5.29
CA GLY A 195 3.36 -18.28 -4.85
C GLY A 195 4.08 -17.48 -3.75
N ILE A 196 4.65 -18.15 -2.74
CA ILE A 196 5.41 -17.50 -1.66
C ILE A 196 6.64 -16.79 -2.24
N ALA A 197 7.45 -17.48 -3.05
CA ALA A 197 8.65 -16.92 -3.64
C ALA A 197 8.33 -15.71 -4.52
N ALA A 198 7.30 -15.80 -5.36
CA ALA A 198 6.86 -14.69 -6.20
C ALA A 198 6.36 -13.48 -5.38
N SER A 199 5.63 -13.71 -4.27
CA SER A 199 5.17 -12.64 -3.39
C SER A 199 6.33 -11.92 -2.69
N ILE A 200 7.31 -12.67 -2.20
CA ILE A 200 8.53 -12.11 -1.59
C ILE A 200 9.31 -11.30 -2.63
N LEU A 201 9.51 -11.86 -3.82
CA LEU A 201 10.20 -11.17 -4.89
C LEU A 201 9.49 -9.87 -5.28
N LEU A 202 8.16 -9.90 -5.43
CA LEU A 202 7.36 -8.73 -5.73
C LEU A 202 7.53 -7.65 -4.64
N ALA A 203 7.46 -8.02 -3.36
CA ALA A 203 7.64 -7.10 -2.25
C ALA A 203 9.03 -6.45 -2.27
N VAL A 204 10.09 -7.24 -2.50
CA VAL A 204 11.47 -6.75 -2.61
C VAL A 204 11.63 -5.79 -3.80
N VAL A 205 11.09 -6.14 -4.97
CA VAL A 205 11.17 -5.29 -6.18
C VAL A 205 10.46 -3.95 -5.94
N VAL A 206 9.26 -3.97 -5.37
CA VAL A 206 8.51 -2.74 -5.05
C VAL A 206 9.24 -1.90 -4.01
N ASP A 207 9.79 -2.53 -2.96
CA ASP A 207 10.55 -1.83 -1.93
C ASP A 207 11.81 -1.15 -2.50
N ILE A 208 12.58 -1.87 -3.33
CA ILE A 208 13.75 -1.31 -4.03
C ILE A 208 13.33 -0.15 -4.94
N ALA A 209 12.25 -0.30 -5.71
CA ALA A 209 11.74 0.76 -6.57
C ALA A 209 11.43 2.04 -5.77
N LEU A 210 10.80 1.92 -4.60
CA LEU A 210 10.51 3.04 -3.71
C LEU A 210 11.77 3.64 -3.08
N ILE A 211 12.79 2.83 -2.77
CA ILE A 211 14.10 3.33 -2.32
C ILE A 211 14.76 4.17 -3.42
N LEU A 212 14.74 3.69 -4.66
CA LEU A 212 15.31 4.42 -5.79
C LEU A 212 14.53 5.71 -6.05
N THR A 213 13.20 5.67 -6.00
CA THR A 213 12.34 6.86 -6.09
C THR A 213 12.71 7.90 -5.02
N ARG A 214 12.91 7.46 -3.77
CA ARG A 214 13.39 8.36 -2.71
C ARG A 214 14.71 9.01 -3.07
N ARG A 215 15.69 8.24 -3.55
CA ARG A 215 17.01 8.79 -3.91
C ARG A 215 16.93 9.86 -5.00
N VAL A 216 16.05 9.66 -5.98
CA VAL A 216 15.82 10.63 -7.07
C VAL A 216 15.10 11.88 -6.57
N LEU A 217 14.09 11.72 -5.72
CA LEU A 217 13.28 12.83 -5.22
C LEU A 217 13.94 13.61 -4.07
N THR A 218 14.98 13.07 -3.44
CA THR A 218 15.66 13.71 -2.29
C THR A 218 17.18 13.74 -2.44
N PRO A 219 17.72 14.35 -3.50
CA PRO A 219 19.17 14.36 -3.77
C PRO A 219 19.97 15.10 -2.68
N TRP A 220 19.31 15.97 -1.91
CA TRP A 220 19.92 16.74 -0.82
C TRP A 220 20.11 15.92 0.48
N THR A 221 19.55 14.70 0.57
CA THR A 221 19.69 13.86 1.76
C THR A 221 20.96 13.02 1.64
N PRO A 222 22.02 13.27 2.45
CA PRO A 222 23.26 12.51 2.33
C PRO A 222 23.05 11.02 2.63
N ALA A 223 23.71 10.16 1.86
CA ALA A 223 23.64 8.71 1.99
C ALA A 223 24.15 8.16 3.34
N ARG A 224 24.69 9.02 4.22
CA ARG A 224 25.33 8.67 5.50
C ARG A 224 24.42 8.56 6.72
N ALA A 225 23.12 8.82 6.59
CA ALA A 225 22.19 8.72 7.73
C ALA A 225 21.69 7.28 8.01
N ALA A 226 22.32 6.26 7.44
CA ALA A 226 21.94 4.85 7.60
C ALA A 226 23.07 4.00 8.27
N ARG A 227 23.74 4.59 9.30
CA ARG A 227 24.58 3.80 10.21
C ARG A 227 24.08 3.91 11.63
#